data_65ccacb75edda0a88441063796e900d4
#
_entry.id   65ccacb75edda0a88441063796e900d4
#
_cell.length_a   1.000
_cell.length_b   1.000
_cell.length_c   1.000
_cell.angle_alpha   90.00
_cell.angle_beta   90.00
_cell.angle_gamma   90.00
#
_symmetry.space_group_name_H-M   'P 1'
#
loop_
_entity.id
_entity.type
_entity.pdbx_description
1 polymer ?
#
loop_
_entity_poly.entity_id
_entity_poly.type
_entity_poly.pdbx_seq_one_letter_code
_entity_poly.pdbx_strand_id
1 'polypeptide(L)'
;MTTVVLFHSAYGLRPAVLAAAGRFRQAGHAVVTPDLYYGGIAETLDDGFTLAEWIGWPTIAERARAVLRGLPADTVLGGFSMGASIAGGLLAERPESAGVLFLHGTGAVPDNVRPGLPMQLHVADPDAYATPDKVAGWMRDAAGAKAEAFTYPGVGHLFTDEGLPDYDERAAELMWRRCVDFLAGL
;
A
#
# COMPACT_ATOMS: atom_id res chain seq x y z
N MET A 1 10.22 10.37 13.83
CA MET A 1 8.84 10.72 13.39
C MET A 1 8.87 10.82 11.87
N THR A 2 8.14 9.98 11.17
CA THR A 2 8.17 9.83 9.72
C THR A 2 6.82 10.25 9.13
N THR A 3 6.79 10.85 7.94
CA THR A 3 5.56 11.08 7.20
C THR A 3 5.26 9.85 6.35
N VAL A 4 4.01 9.38 6.38
CA VAL A 4 3.52 8.23 5.60
C VAL A 4 2.35 8.68 4.74
N VAL A 5 2.32 8.35 3.46
CA VAL A 5 1.12 8.41 2.63
C VAL A 5 0.55 7.01 2.47
N LEU A 6 -0.77 6.86 2.63
CA LEU A 6 -1.46 5.59 2.43
C LEU A 6 -2.51 5.75 1.32
N PHE A 7 -2.26 5.16 0.16
CA PHE A 7 -3.21 5.11 -0.93
C PHE A 7 -4.22 3.98 -0.71
N HIS A 8 -5.50 4.29 -0.93
CA HIS A 8 -6.59 3.33 -0.76
C HIS A 8 -6.63 2.26 -1.86
N SER A 9 -7.36 1.17 -1.62
CA SER A 9 -7.63 0.11 -2.59
C SER A 9 -8.63 0.56 -3.67
N ALA A 10 -8.97 -0.35 -4.59
CA ALA A 10 -10.02 -0.12 -5.59
C ALA A 10 -11.39 0.21 -4.99
N TYR A 11 -11.65 -0.17 -3.75
CA TYR A 11 -12.88 0.19 -3.04
C TYR A 11 -13.03 1.68 -2.72
N GLY A 12 -11.99 2.52 -2.88
CA GLY A 12 -11.99 3.91 -2.45
C GLY A 12 -11.49 4.10 -1.00
N LEU A 13 -11.61 5.33 -0.47
CA LEU A 13 -11.14 5.67 0.88
C LEU A 13 -12.12 5.17 1.95
N ARG A 14 -12.01 3.90 2.30
CA ARG A 14 -12.85 3.22 3.29
C ARG A 14 -12.38 3.46 4.74
N PRO A 15 -13.26 3.21 5.76
CA PRO A 15 -12.89 3.29 7.18
C PRO A 15 -11.64 2.48 7.55
N ALA A 16 -11.40 1.33 6.94
CA ALA A 16 -10.21 0.51 7.18
C ALA A 16 -8.89 1.23 6.89
N VAL A 17 -8.83 2.05 5.83
CA VAL A 17 -7.66 2.87 5.52
C VAL A 17 -7.44 3.95 6.58
N LEU A 18 -8.52 4.56 7.06
CA LEU A 18 -8.48 5.57 8.13
C LEU A 18 -8.07 4.95 9.48
N ALA A 19 -8.53 3.73 9.77
CA ALA A 19 -8.13 2.97 10.95
C ALA A 19 -6.64 2.63 10.93
N ALA A 20 -6.11 2.17 9.78
CA ALA A 20 -4.69 1.94 9.58
C ALA A 20 -3.87 3.22 9.82
N ALA A 21 -4.31 4.35 9.25
CA ALA A 21 -3.69 5.65 9.50
C ALA A 21 -3.73 6.04 10.99
N GLY A 22 -4.82 5.72 11.69
CA GLY A 22 -4.94 5.90 13.15
C GLY A 22 -3.87 5.13 13.91
N ARG A 23 -3.62 3.85 13.56
CA ARG A 23 -2.57 3.02 14.17
C ARG A 23 -1.18 3.63 14.00
N PHE A 24 -0.85 4.09 12.79
CA PHE A 24 0.46 4.72 12.53
C PHE A 24 0.60 6.07 13.23
N ARG A 25 -0.48 6.85 13.35
CA ARG A 25 -0.47 8.10 14.13
C ARG A 25 -0.26 7.83 15.61
N GLN A 26 -0.89 6.79 16.18
CA GLN A 26 -0.67 6.36 17.57
C GLN A 26 0.77 5.90 17.80
N ALA A 27 1.44 5.35 16.79
CA ALA A 27 2.86 5.01 16.82
C ALA A 27 3.80 6.23 16.64
N GLY A 28 3.26 7.45 16.51
CA GLY A 28 4.05 8.69 16.45
C GLY A 28 4.41 9.19 15.05
N HIS A 29 3.75 8.68 14.00
CA HIS A 29 4.00 9.09 12.61
C HIS A 29 2.94 10.09 12.12
N ALA A 30 3.31 10.98 11.20
CA ALA A 30 2.35 11.78 10.44
C ALA A 30 1.79 10.94 9.28
N VAL A 31 0.46 10.91 9.08
CA VAL A 31 -0.15 10.06 8.03
C VAL A 31 -1.13 10.85 7.20
N VAL A 32 -0.98 10.74 5.88
CA VAL A 32 -1.89 11.30 4.88
C VAL A 32 -2.59 10.16 4.14
N THR A 33 -3.91 10.24 4.06
CA THR A 33 -4.76 9.27 3.35
C THR A 33 -5.56 10.02 2.28
N PRO A 34 -5.00 10.18 1.07
CA PRO A 34 -5.70 10.92 0.01
C PRO A 34 -6.90 10.14 -0.50
N ASP A 35 -7.99 10.84 -0.74
CA ASP A 35 -9.13 10.31 -1.47
C ASP A 35 -8.93 10.54 -2.97
N LEU A 36 -8.49 9.49 -3.66
CA LEU A 36 -8.21 9.55 -5.10
C LEU A 36 -9.49 9.47 -5.95
N TYR A 37 -10.63 9.14 -5.32
CA TYR A 37 -11.93 8.99 -5.98
C TYR A 37 -12.90 10.14 -5.68
N TYR A 38 -12.50 11.12 -4.84
CA TYR A 38 -13.32 12.27 -4.45
C TYR A 38 -14.70 11.87 -3.91
N GLY A 39 -14.72 10.97 -2.94
CA GLY A 39 -15.90 10.46 -2.27
C GLY A 39 -16.49 9.19 -2.91
N GLY A 40 -15.95 8.74 -4.03
CA GLY A 40 -16.38 7.47 -4.65
C GLY A 40 -16.00 6.27 -3.78
N ILE A 41 -16.99 5.42 -3.48
CA ILE A 41 -16.84 4.16 -2.74
C ILE A 41 -17.49 3.05 -3.56
N ALA A 42 -16.81 1.93 -3.68
CA ALA A 42 -17.33 0.72 -4.32
C ALA A 42 -17.72 -0.33 -3.26
N GLU A 43 -18.68 -1.18 -3.59
CA GLU A 43 -19.14 -2.28 -2.72
C GLU A 43 -18.40 -3.59 -3.03
N THR A 44 -17.93 -3.76 -4.27
CA THR A 44 -17.16 -4.92 -4.72
C THR A 44 -15.84 -4.48 -5.39
N LEU A 45 -14.90 -5.41 -5.55
CA LEU A 45 -13.66 -5.13 -6.31
C LEU A 45 -13.96 -4.81 -7.78
N ASP A 46 -14.90 -5.50 -8.41
CA ASP A 46 -15.29 -5.26 -9.81
C ASP A 46 -15.88 -3.86 -9.99
N ASP A 47 -16.77 -3.44 -9.08
CA ASP A 47 -17.28 -2.06 -9.05
C ASP A 47 -16.16 -1.05 -8.86
N GLY A 48 -15.19 -1.37 -8.00
CA GLY A 48 -14.03 -0.53 -7.73
C GLY A 48 -13.14 -0.35 -8.95
N PHE A 49 -12.88 -1.41 -9.70
CA PHE A 49 -12.15 -1.31 -10.97
C PHE A 49 -12.95 -0.55 -12.03
N THR A 50 -14.24 -0.80 -12.14
CA THR A 50 -15.13 -0.03 -13.03
C THR A 50 -15.10 1.46 -12.70
N LEU A 51 -15.17 1.82 -11.43
CA LEU A 51 -15.06 3.20 -10.96
C LEU A 51 -13.69 3.82 -11.30
N ALA A 52 -12.60 3.06 -11.09
CA ALA A 52 -11.25 3.51 -11.44
C ALA A 52 -11.09 3.76 -12.95
N GLU A 53 -11.64 2.88 -13.78
CA GLU A 53 -11.65 3.06 -15.24
C GLU A 53 -12.47 4.28 -15.67
N TRP A 54 -13.64 4.49 -15.04
CA TRP A 54 -14.46 5.66 -15.31
C TRP A 54 -13.79 6.98 -14.93
N ILE A 55 -13.09 7.03 -13.77
CA ILE A 55 -12.29 8.19 -13.36
C ILE A 55 -11.08 8.37 -14.29
N GLY A 56 -10.50 7.27 -14.74
CA GLY A 56 -9.31 7.21 -15.57
C GLY A 56 -8.01 7.10 -14.76
N TRP A 57 -7.23 6.07 -15.05
CA TRP A 57 -5.94 5.81 -14.39
C TRP A 57 -4.97 7.00 -14.40
N PRO A 58 -4.84 7.78 -15.52
CA PRO A 58 -4.01 8.98 -15.52
C PRO A 58 -4.48 10.03 -14.51
N THR A 59 -5.78 10.18 -14.33
CA THR A 59 -6.37 11.13 -13.35
C THR A 59 -6.07 10.69 -11.93
N ILE A 60 -6.24 9.40 -11.60
CA ILE A 60 -5.92 8.83 -10.30
C ILE A 60 -4.43 9.03 -9.97
N ALA A 61 -3.55 8.70 -10.93
CA ALA A 61 -2.12 8.89 -10.77
C ALA A 61 -1.73 10.36 -10.56
N GLU A 62 -2.34 11.31 -11.30
CA GLU A 62 -2.06 12.73 -11.12
C GLU A 62 -2.57 13.26 -9.77
N ARG A 63 -3.71 12.78 -9.27
CA ARG A 63 -4.19 13.10 -7.91
C ARG A 63 -3.20 12.63 -6.85
N ALA A 64 -2.65 11.42 -7.00
CA ALA A 64 -1.62 10.90 -6.10
C ALA A 64 -0.33 11.73 -6.15
N ARG A 65 0.15 12.11 -7.35
CA ARG A 65 1.29 13.02 -7.52
C ARG A 65 1.04 14.38 -6.89
N ALA A 66 -0.16 14.93 -7.06
CA ALA A 66 -0.52 16.23 -6.49
C ALA A 66 -0.37 16.25 -4.96
N VAL A 67 -0.79 15.17 -4.29
CA VAL A 67 -0.59 15.00 -2.84
C VAL A 67 0.90 14.93 -2.50
N LEU A 68 1.67 14.12 -3.22
CA LEU A 68 3.10 13.95 -2.95
C LEU A 68 3.92 15.24 -3.13
N ARG A 69 3.52 16.14 -4.02
CA ARG A 69 4.18 17.45 -4.18
C ARG A 69 4.14 18.30 -2.90
N GLY A 70 3.14 18.11 -2.05
CA GLY A 70 2.99 18.80 -0.78
C GLY A 70 3.64 18.09 0.42
N LEU A 71 4.25 16.93 0.22
CA LEU A 71 4.84 16.13 1.29
C LEU A 71 6.37 16.12 1.23
N PRO A 72 7.05 15.91 2.37
CA PRO A 72 8.50 15.76 2.44
C PRO A 72 9.03 14.73 1.43
N ALA A 73 10.25 14.94 0.92
CA ALA A 73 10.84 14.05 -0.08
C ALA A 73 11.06 12.62 0.44
N ASP A 74 11.32 12.48 1.73
CA ASP A 74 11.53 11.23 2.47
C ASP A 74 10.22 10.54 2.93
N THR A 75 9.04 11.04 2.48
CA THR A 75 7.75 10.41 2.80
C THR A 75 7.76 8.92 2.44
N VAL A 76 7.36 8.07 3.39
CA VAL A 76 7.13 6.64 3.15
C VAL A 76 5.90 6.49 2.26
N LEU A 77 6.06 5.75 1.17
CA LEU A 77 4.95 5.42 0.27
C LEU A 77 4.28 4.14 0.74
N GLY A 78 2.96 4.17 0.88
CA GLY A 78 2.19 2.99 1.25
C GLY A 78 0.86 2.93 0.52
N GLY A 79 0.32 1.74 0.37
CA GLY A 79 -0.99 1.60 -0.22
C GLY A 79 -1.54 0.19 -0.20
N PHE A 80 -2.86 0.09 -0.32
CA PHE A 80 -3.64 -1.14 -0.25
C PHE A 80 -4.03 -1.60 -1.65
N SER A 81 -3.65 -2.80 -2.06
CA SER A 81 -4.03 -3.41 -3.35
C SER A 81 -3.73 -2.46 -4.53
N MET A 82 -4.73 -1.85 -5.16
CA MET A 82 -4.54 -0.78 -6.15
C MET A 82 -3.60 0.32 -5.64
N GLY A 83 -3.74 0.72 -4.39
CA GLY A 83 -2.87 1.71 -3.75
C GLY A 83 -1.40 1.27 -3.66
N ALA A 84 -1.13 -0.02 -3.50
CA ALA A 84 0.22 -0.56 -3.57
C ALA A 84 0.82 -0.39 -4.98
N SER A 85 0.03 -0.65 -6.01
CA SER A 85 0.45 -0.40 -7.40
C SER A 85 0.73 1.09 -7.67
N ILE A 86 -0.08 1.99 -7.09
CA ILE A 86 0.14 3.45 -7.18
C ILE A 86 1.44 3.83 -6.47
N ALA A 87 1.68 3.34 -5.25
CA ALA A 87 2.90 3.61 -4.50
C ALA A 87 4.16 3.17 -5.28
N GLY A 88 4.14 1.96 -5.83
CA GLY A 88 5.25 1.46 -6.65
C GLY A 88 5.46 2.27 -7.93
N GLY A 89 4.37 2.63 -8.63
CA GLY A 89 4.44 3.44 -9.85
C GLY A 89 5.01 4.85 -9.63
N LEU A 90 4.87 5.39 -8.41
CA LEU A 90 5.39 6.72 -8.05
C LEU A 90 6.80 6.67 -7.42
N LEU A 91 7.32 5.48 -7.10
CA LEU A 91 8.61 5.34 -6.42
C LEU A 91 9.77 5.90 -7.24
N ALA A 92 9.74 5.75 -8.57
CA ALA A 92 10.76 6.33 -9.46
C ALA A 92 10.82 7.87 -9.38
N GLU A 93 9.71 8.52 -9.04
CA GLU A 93 9.59 9.98 -8.88
C GLU A 93 9.96 10.43 -7.45
N ARG A 94 10.19 9.48 -6.52
CA ARG A 94 10.46 9.73 -5.09
C ARG A 94 11.71 8.97 -4.60
N PRO A 95 12.89 9.21 -5.19
CA PRO A 95 14.12 8.46 -4.89
C PRO A 95 14.60 8.62 -3.44
N GLU A 96 14.16 9.68 -2.75
CA GLU A 96 14.49 9.96 -1.35
C GLU A 96 13.52 9.33 -0.35
N SER A 97 12.46 8.62 -0.82
CA SER A 97 11.52 7.94 0.07
C SER A 97 12.25 7.13 1.14
N ALA A 98 11.83 7.25 2.40
CA ALA A 98 12.46 6.53 3.52
C ALA A 98 12.13 5.03 3.49
N GLY A 99 11.00 4.63 2.88
CA GLY A 99 10.58 3.23 2.78
C GLY A 99 9.30 3.06 1.98
N VAL A 100 8.92 1.81 1.73
CA VAL A 100 7.67 1.48 1.02
C VAL A 100 6.93 0.35 1.73
N LEU A 101 5.60 0.52 1.89
CA LEU A 101 4.67 -0.49 2.42
C LEU A 101 3.68 -0.92 1.32
N PHE A 102 3.88 -2.10 0.77
CA PHE A 102 2.97 -2.74 -0.17
C PHE A 102 1.99 -3.62 0.60
N LEU A 103 0.75 -3.16 0.73
CA LEU A 103 -0.29 -3.82 1.54
C LEU A 103 -1.32 -4.46 0.60
N HIS A 104 -1.52 -5.78 0.75
CA HIS A 104 -2.47 -6.58 -0.04
C HIS A 104 -2.23 -6.57 -1.56
N GLY A 105 -0.99 -6.35 -1.99
CA GLY A 105 -0.68 -6.36 -3.42
C GLY A 105 0.73 -5.89 -3.71
N THR A 106 1.27 -6.35 -4.82
CA THR A 106 2.58 -5.91 -5.31
C THR A 106 2.46 -4.57 -6.03
N GLY A 107 3.52 -3.77 -5.97
CA GLY A 107 3.69 -2.58 -6.81
C GLY A 107 4.96 -2.69 -7.63
N ALA A 108 5.13 -1.84 -8.63
CA ALA A 108 6.35 -1.77 -9.41
C ALA A 108 7.55 -1.39 -8.52
N VAL A 109 8.69 -2.01 -8.79
CA VAL A 109 9.98 -1.61 -8.23
C VAL A 109 10.83 -1.13 -9.41
N PRO A 110 11.20 0.16 -9.48
CA PRO A 110 11.94 0.69 -10.60
C PRO A 110 13.41 0.22 -10.57
N ASP A 111 14.03 0.08 -11.75
CA ASP A 111 15.43 -0.35 -11.88
C ASP A 111 16.43 0.57 -11.15
N ASN A 112 16.06 1.83 -10.95
CA ASN A 112 16.86 2.84 -10.25
C ASN A 112 16.52 2.96 -8.77
N VAL A 113 15.89 1.95 -8.17
CA VAL A 113 15.59 1.96 -6.73
C VAL A 113 16.87 2.17 -5.92
N ARG A 114 16.80 3.04 -4.91
CA ARG A 114 17.95 3.32 -4.05
C ARG A 114 18.41 2.02 -3.35
N PRO A 115 19.71 1.68 -3.46
CA PRO A 115 20.25 0.50 -2.78
C PRO A 115 19.93 0.52 -1.28
N GLY A 116 19.43 -0.62 -0.78
CA GLY A 116 19.07 -0.78 0.62
C GLY A 116 17.79 -0.05 1.05
N LEU A 117 16.97 0.49 0.13
CA LEU A 117 15.68 1.08 0.46
C LEU A 117 14.81 0.06 1.21
N PRO A 118 14.35 0.36 2.45
CA PRO A 118 13.47 -0.53 3.18
C PRO A 118 12.11 -0.71 2.47
N MET A 119 11.69 -1.96 2.27
CA MET A 119 10.41 -2.29 1.67
C MET A 119 9.76 -3.46 2.40
N GLN A 120 8.46 -3.39 2.63
CA GLN A 120 7.69 -4.55 3.07
C GLN A 120 6.51 -4.82 2.13
N LEU A 121 6.32 -6.09 1.81
CA LEU A 121 5.17 -6.61 1.08
C LEU A 121 4.35 -7.51 2.00
N HIS A 122 3.03 -7.29 2.05
CA HIS A 122 2.08 -8.08 2.83
C HIS A 122 0.95 -8.55 1.93
N VAL A 123 0.80 -9.86 1.76
CA VAL A 123 -0.21 -10.47 0.88
C VAL A 123 -0.86 -11.71 1.49
N ALA A 124 -2.12 -11.96 1.17
CA ALA A 124 -2.80 -13.20 1.50
C ALA A 124 -2.19 -14.38 0.72
N ASP A 125 -2.46 -15.61 1.17
CA ASP A 125 -2.07 -16.84 0.49
C ASP A 125 -3.15 -17.91 0.69
N PRO A 126 -3.89 -18.30 -0.37
CA PRO A 126 -3.75 -17.84 -1.76
C PRO A 126 -4.32 -16.44 -2.00
N ASP A 127 -3.79 -15.74 -3.00
CA ASP A 127 -4.30 -14.45 -3.46
C ASP A 127 -4.32 -14.40 -5.00
N ALA A 128 -5.48 -14.13 -5.59
CA ALA A 128 -5.63 -14.04 -7.05
C ALA A 128 -4.90 -12.84 -7.66
N TYR A 129 -4.68 -11.78 -6.89
CA TYR A 129 -4.04 -10.53 -7.33
C TYR A 129 -2.53 -10.52 -7.05
N ALA A 130 -2.08 -11.28 -6.04
CA ALA A 130 -0.68 -11.38 -5.63
C ALA A 130 -0.24 -12.86 -5.55
N THR A 131 -0.29 -13.54 -6.69
CA THR A 131 0.08 -14.96 -6.80
C THR A 131 1.53 -15.21 -6.37
N PRO A 132 1.92 -16.43 -5.97
CA PRO A 132 3.31 -16.75 -5.62
C PRO A 132 4.32 -16.32 -6.68
N ASP A 133 3.99 -16.44 -7.97
CA ASP A 133 4.87 -16.00 -9.07
C ASP A 133 5.04 -14.48 -9.09
N LYS A 134 3.98 -13.71 -8.82
CA LYS A 134 4.05 -12.25 -8.69
C LYS A 134 4.91 -11.84 -7.49
N VAL A 135 4.74 -12.50 -6.35
CA VAL A 135 5.56 -12.24 -5.15
C VAL A 135 7.02 -12.56 -5.42
N ALA A 136 7.31 -13.72 -6.06
CA ALA A 136 8.67 -14.08 -6.44
C ALA A 136 9.27 -13.10 -7.47
N GLY A 137 8.46 -12.60 -8.41
CA GLY A 137 8.84 -11.54 -9.35
C GLY A 137 9.21 -10.27 -8.62
N TRP A 138 8.34 -9.79 -7.74
CA TRP A 138 8.57 -8.60 -6.93
C TRP A 138 9.86 -8.70 -6.11
N MET A 139 10.14 -9.86 -5.49
CA MET A 139 11.38 -10.08 -4.73
C MET A 139 12.63 -10.02 -5.62
N ARG A 140 12.55 -10.47 -6.88
CA ARG A 140 13.66 -10.32 -7.83
C ARG A 140 13.88 -8.86 -8.22
N ASP A 141 12.82 -8.12 -8.51
CA ASP A 141 12.88 -6.70 -8.87
C ASP A 141 13.40 -5.86 -7.70
N ALA A 142 13.08 -6.26 -6.46
CA ALA A 142 13.51 -5.60 -5.23
C ALA A 142 14.90 -6.05 -4.73
N ALA A 143 15.67 -6.84 -5.49
CA ALA A 143 16.94 -7.43 -5.03
C ALA A 143 17.99 -6.38 -4.59
N GLY A 144 17.93 -5.15 -5.08
CA GLY A 144 18.79 -4.04 -4.65
C GLY A 144 18.32 -3.32 -3.39
N ALA A 145 17.09 -3.53 -2.97
CA ALA A 145 16.47 -2.95 -1.78
C ALA A 145 16.65 -3.85 -0.54
N LYS A 146 16.31 -3.34 0.64
CA LYS A 146 16.11 -4.15 1.85
C LYS A 146 14.64 -4.58 1.90
N ALA A 147 14.29 -5.60 1.12
CA ALA A 147 12.92 -6.03 0.92
C ALA A 147 12.57 -7.28 1.75
N GLU A 148 11.39 -7.24 2.36
CA GLU A 148 10.80 -8.37 3.08
C GLU A 148 9.40 -8.63 2.53
N ALA A 149 9.05 -9.90 2.28
CA ALA A 149 7.72 -10.30 1.88
C ALA A 149 7.09 -11.21 2.95
N PHE A 150 5.88 -10.87 3.38
CA PHE A 150 5.10 -11.63 4.35
C PHE A 150 3.83 -12.15 3.68
N THR A 151 3.65 -13.47 3.72
CA THR A 151 2.41 -14.12 3.29
C THR A 151 1.57 -14.51 4.49
N TYR A 152 0.25 -14.43 4.35
CA TYR A 152 -0.73 -14.73 5.38
C TYR A 152 -1.64 -15.86 4.88
N PRO A 153 -1.40 -17.10 5.35
CA PRO A 153 -2.09 -18.26 4.82
C PRO A 153 -3.56 -18.33 5.27
N GLY A 154 -4.43 -18.69 4.33
CA GLY A 154 -5.83 -19.00 4.61
C GLY A 154 -6.74 -17.79 4.83
N VAL A 155 -6.28 -16.57 4.50
CA VAL A 155 -7.08 -15.34 4.61
C VAL A 155 -7.42 -14.78 3.23
N GLY A 156 -8.41 -13.89 3.17
CA GLY A 156 -8.82 -13.23 1.92
C GLY A 156 -7.93 -12.03 1.54
N HIS A 157 -8.13 -11.52 0.32
CA HIS A 157 -7.28 -10.49 -0.30
C HIS A 157 -7.10 -9.25 0.58
N LEU A 158 -8.18 -8.69 1.13
CA LEU A 158 -8.15 -7.49 1.98
C LEU A 158 -8.42 -7.82 3.45
N PHE A 159 -7.73 -8.82 3.99
CA PHE A 159 -7.95 -9.35 5.34
C PHE A 159 -7.82 -8.34 6.49
N THR A 160 -7.40 -7.12 6.22
CA THR A 160 -7.35 -6.04 7.23
C THR A 160 -8.55 -5.11 7.19
N ASP A 161 -9.49 -5.26 6.26
CA ASP A 161 -10.69 -4.43 6.18
C ASP A 161 -11.85 -5.10 6.92
N GLU A 162 -12.17 -4.60 8.13
CA GLU A 162 -13.25 -5.09 9.00
C GLU A 162 -14.64 -5.04 8.34
N GLY A 163 -14.81 -4.25 7.29
CA GLY A 163 -16.05 -4.14 6.54
C GLY A 163 -16.18 -5.12 5.38
N LEU A 164 -15.23 -6.06 5.21
CA LEU A 164 -15.25 -7.05 4.13
C LEU A 164 -15.29 -8.49 4.68
N PRO A 165 -15.85 -9.44 3.91
CA PRO A 165 -15.84 -10.86 4.27
C PRO A 165 -14.43 -11.45 4.43
N ASP A 166 -13.44 -10.83 3.83
CA ASP A 166 -12.03 -11.22 3.86
C ASP A 166 -11.36 -11.01 5.23
N TYR A 167 -12.00 -10.24 6.12
CA TYR A 167 -11.39 -9.82 7.38
C TYR A 167 -10.97 -11.00 8.26
N ASP A 168 -9.72 -10.96 8.70
CA ASP A 168 -9.19 -11.85 9.74
C ASP A 168 -8.44 -11.03 10.79
N GLU A 169 -8.99 -10.96 12.00
CA GLU A 169 -8.45 -10.14 13.09
C GLU A 169 -7.00 -10.53 13.42
N ARG A 170 -6.72 -11.83 13.48
CA ARG A 170 -5.39 -12.34 13.88
C ARG A 170 -4.31 -11.99 12.86
N ALA A 171 -4.61 -12.18 11.58
CA ALA A 171 -3.71 -11.82 10.48
C ALA A 171 -3.54 -10.31 10.39
N ALA A 172 -4.64 -9.54 10.53
CA ALA A 172 -4.61 -8.08 10.53
C ALA A 172 -3.71 -7.54 11.65
N GLU A 173 -3.89 -7.98 12.90
CA GLU A 173 -3.06 -7.54 14.03
C GLU A 173 -1.58 -7.93 13.86
N LEU A 174 -1.29 -9.10 13.26
CA LEU A 174 0.09 -9.48 12.95
C LEU A 174 0.70 -8.56 11.90
N MET A 175 -0.05 -8.24 10.84
CA MET A 175 0.39 -7.34 9.79
C MET A 175 0.65 -5.94 10.35
N TRP A 176 -0.26 -5.39 11.18
CA TRP A 176 -0.11 -4.06 11.75
C TRP A 176 1.11 -3.95 12.67
N ARG A 177 1.40 -4.96 13.49
CA ARG A 177 2.63 -4.98 14.29
C ARG A 177 3.87 -4.89 13.39
N ARG A 178 3.95 -5.70 12.33
CA ARG A 178 5.06 -5.67 11.38
C ARG A 178 5.23 -4.31 10.71
N CYS A 179 4.12 -3.69 10.31
CA CYS A 179 4.16 -2.34 9.70
C CYS A 179 4.63 -1.28 10.69
N VAL A 180 4.18 -1.33 11.95
CA VAL A 180 4.63 -0.40 13.00
C VAL A 180 6.10 -0.60 13.32
N ASP A 181 6.56 -1.85 13.45
CA ASP A 181 7.99 -2.17 13.67
C ASP A 181 8.85 -1.70 12.49
N PHE A 182 8.37 -1.86 11.26
CA PHE A 182 9.02 -1.34 10.06
C PHE A 182 9.20 0.19 10.13
N LEU A 183 8.12 0.91 10.42
CA LEU A 183 8.16 2.38 10.52
C LEU A 183 9.05 2.86 11.67
N ALA A 184 9.11 2.12 12.77
CA ALA A 184 10.00 2.43 13.90
C ALA A 184 11.49 2.21 13.57
N GLY A 185 11.79 1.38 12.58
CA GLY A 185 13.15 1.09 12.12
C GLY A 185 13.69 2.07 11.06
N LEU A 186 12.87 3.02 10.61
CA LEU A 186 13.25 4.08 9.65
C LEU A 186 13.77 5.32 10.39
#